data_15c5874937fbd7739488db1362da9c17
#
_entry.id   15c5874937fbd7739488db1362da9c17
#
_cell.length_a   1.000
_cell.length_b   1.000
_cell.length_c   1.000
_cell.angle_alpha   90.00
_cell.angle_beta   90.00
_cell.angle_gamma   90.00
#
_symmetry.space_group_name_H-M   'P 1'
#
loop_
_entity.id
_entity.type
_entity.pdbx_description
1 polymer ?
#
loop_
_entity_poly.entity_id
_entity_poly.type
_entity_poly.pdbx_seq_one_letter_code
_entity_poly.pdbx_strand_id
1 'polypeptide(L)'
;VNNGIGLGTKLRKYREHLQVSVAEVSAATGIPESDLNEYEVELRPPSGDEILILADYFHCDFNFFISNEQLAPFEQTEILYRRYGSEFSKIDRWSVQEFLFLCECEEFLMSVVPILPRVEFRFRKTGTFYKGHGAEAAASLRRQLGYATNAVGMNVYSDLRKIGLHVFRRKLENSNISGLYVSHPTAGKCVLVNYSENVYRQRFTAAHEAAHAILDDGDEVIVSFMDGRNTERNYAEIRANTFASQYLVPPSFIKSIPNAGSWDTDRVLEWASKLQVSAEALTHALVDAGLVARDATGHLKTVRVPNNAKRDPELPSDLSPASRERRQELLSRGLSVFYVDLCFRAYEQGEISAGRLAEMLLVDETSLAELAQAYGKRLFYAE
;
A
#
# COMPACT_ATOMS: atom_id res chain seq x y z
N VAL A 1 -19.66 20.10 27.99
CA VAL A 1 -19.99 18.68 27.92
C VAL A 1 -18.92 18.07 27.00
N ASN A 2 -17.93 17.38 27.56
CA ASN A 2 -16.89 16.69 26.82
C ASN A 2 -17.53 15.49 26.10
N ASN A 3 -17.73 15.58 24.79
CA ASN A 3 -18.15 14.47 23.94
C ASN A 3 -16.92 13.71 23.36
N GLY A 4 -15.86 13.54 24.13
CA GLY A 4 -14.76 12.66 23.76
C GLY A 4 -15.19 11.20 23.84
N ILE A 5 -14.80 10.36 22.87
CA ILE A 5 -14.94 8.91 22.96
C ILE A 5 -14.03 8.45 24.11
N GLY A 6 -14.61 7.78 25.13
CA GLY A 6 -13.85 7.29 26.28
C GLY A 6 -12.84 6.21 25.88
N LEU A 7 -11.79 6.04 26.67
CA LEU A 7 -10.72 5.06 26.43
C LEU A 7 -11.28 3.64 26.27
N GLY A 8 -12.22 3.23 27.14
CA GLY A 8 -12.85 1.92 27.09
C GLY A 8 -13.63 1.69 25.80
N THR A 9 -14.35 2.71 25.34
CA THR A 9 -15.04 2.65 24.06
C THR A 9 -14.05 2.49 22.88
N LYS A 10 -12.88 3.12 22.93
CA LYS A 10 -11.83 2.97 21.92
C LYS A 10 -11.26 1.54 21.90
N LEU A 11 -10.91 0.99 23.06
CA LEU A 11 -10.44 -0.39 23.21
C LEU A 11 -11.45 -1.39 22.64
N ARG A 12 -12.72 -1.25 23.03
CA ARG A 12 -13.78 -2.11 22.50
C ARG A 12 -13.92 -2.02 20.99
N LYS A 13 -13.84 -0.83 20.41
CA LYS A 13 -13.90 -0.65 18.95
C LYS A 13 -12.75 -1.36 18.24
N TYR A 14 -11.50 -1.25 18.71
CA TYR A 14 -10.37 -1.99 18.12
C TYR A 14 -10.62 -3.50 18.15
N ARG A 15 -11.01 -4.02 19.31
CA ARG A 15 -11.29 -5.43 19.47
C ARG A 15 -12.40 -5.91 18.51
N GLU A 16 -13.50 -5.18 18.39
CA GLU A 16 -14.61 -5.51 17.52
C GLU A 16 -14.23 -5.41 16.04
N HIS A 17 -13.48 -4.38 15.65
CA HIS A 17 -13.01 -4.20 14.27
C HIS A 17 -12.09 -5.34 13.84
N LEU A 18 -11.21 -5.80 14.71
CA LEU A 18 -10.31 -6.91 14.46
C LEU A 18 -10.97 -8.29 14.68
N GLN A 19 -12.22 -8.33 15.11
CA GLN A 19 -12.97 -9.56 15.40
C GLN A 19 -12.25 -10.46 16.41
N VAL A 20 -11.65 -9.87 17.45
CA VAL A 20 -11.01 -10.60 18.55
C VAL A 20 -11.90 -10.61 19.78
N SER A 21 -11.90 -11.71 20.51
CA SER A 21 -12.60 -11.85 21.79
C SER A 21 -11.77 -11.25 22.93
N VAL A 22 -12.42 -10.92 24.06
CA VAL A 22 -11.72 -10.49 25.27
C VAL A 22 -10.72 -11.56 25.74
N ALA A 23 -11.07 -12.84 25.62
CA ALA A 23 -10.20 -13.95 25.96
C ALA A 23 -8.91 -14.00 25.10
N GLU A 24 -9.02 -13.70 23.80
CA GLU A 24 -7.85 -13.63 22.91
C GLU A 24 -6.92 -12.45 23.27
N VAL A 25 -7.50 -11.30 23.58
CA VAL A 25 -6.73 -10.13 24.06
C VAL A 25 -6.02 -10.47 25.37
N SER A 26 -6.74 -11.07 26.33
CA SER A 26 -6.20 -11.48 27.64
C SER A 26 -5.04 -12.47 27.46
N ALA A 27 -5.21 -13.47 26.63
CA ALA A 27 -4.18 -14.48 26.37
C ALA A 27 -2.90 -13.88 25.74
N ALA A 28 -3.06 -12.89 24.87
CA ALA A 28 -1.93 -12.26 24.18
C ALA A 28 -1.21 -11.20 25.05
N THR A 29 -1.95 -10.45 25.84
CA THR A 29 -1.44 -9.30 26.64
C THR A 29 -1.06 -9.66 28.07
N GLY A 30 -1.59 -10.78 28.59
CA GLY A 30 -1.46 -11.14 29.99
C GLY A 30 -2.40 -10.34 30.94
N ILE A 31 -3.21 -9.43 30.42
CA ILE A 31 -4.19 -8.66 31.19
C ILE A 31 -5.41 -9.55 31.46
N PRO A 32 -5.88 -9.68 32.73
CA PRO A 32 -7.05 -10.53 33.03
C PRO A 32 -8.32 -10.10 32.27
N GLU A 33 -9.13 -11.08 31.85
CA GLU A 33 -10.40 -10.81 31.16
C GLU A 33 -11.36 -9.91 31.97
N SER A 34 -11.36 -10.08 33.30
CA SER A 34 -12.15 -9.24 34.23
C SER A 34 -11.78 -7.77 34.06
N ASP A 35 -10.48 -7.49 34.00
CA ASP A 35 -9.93 -6.15 33.94
C ASP A 35 -10.24 -5.52 32.58
N LEU A 36 -10.03 -6.26 31.48
CA LEU A 36 -10.37 -5.82 30.12
C LEU A 36 -11.85 -5.48 29.98
N ASN A 37 -12.75 -6.29 30.58
CA ASN A 37 -14.18 -6.01 30.60
C ASN A 37 -14.51 -4.72 31.38
N GLU A 38 -13.84 -4.49 32.53
CA GLU A 38 -14.00 -3.28 33.33
C GLU A 38 -13.51 -2.05 32.55
N TYR A 39 -12.41 -2.17 31.79
CA TYR A 39 -11.90 -1.09 30.93
C TYR A 39 -12.88 -0.74 29.82
N GLU A 40 -13.42 -1.73 29.12
CA GLU A 40 -14.35 -1.50 28.00
C GLU A 40 -15.67 -0.85 28.41
N VAL A 41 -16.12 -1.07 29.66
CA VAL A 41 -17.32 -0.42 30.21
C VAL A 41 -17.01 0.80 31.08
N GLU A 42 -15.76 1.25 31.13
CA GLU A 42 -15.27 2.44 31.82
C GLU A 42 -15.50 2.42 33.35
N LEU A 43 -15.59 1.23 33.95
CA LEU A 43 -15.66 1.06 35.42
C LEU A 43 -14.31 1.34 36.09
N ARG A 44 -13.20 0.98 35.38
CA ARG A 44 -11.83 1.22 35.83
C ARG A 44 -10.96 1.62 34.64
N PRO A 45 -10.11 2.64 34.72
CA PRO A 45 -9.14 2.92 33.66
C PRO A 45 -7.98 1.92 33.73
N PRO A 46 -7.39 1.51 32.58
CA PRO A 46 -6.12 0.80 32.58
C PRO A 46 -4.98 1.69 33.08
N SER A 47 -3.93 1.08 33.61
CA SER A 47 -2.67 1.75 33.93
C SER A 47 -1.93 2.22 32.66
N GLY A 48 -0.92 3.08 32.83
CA GLY A 48 -0.08 3.52 31.69
C GLY A 48 0.60 2.36 30.99
N ASP A 49 1.12 1.37 31.74
CA ASP A 49 1.78 0.19 31.17
C ASP A 49 0.77 -0.68 30.39
N GLU A 50 -0.43 -0.87 30.92
CA GLU A 50 -1.49 -1.63 30.22
C GLU A 50 -1.95 -0.93 28.93
N ILE A 51 -2.00 0.41 28.93
CA ILE A 51 -2.29 1.19 27.70
C ILE A 51 -1.21 0.92 26.64
N LEU A 52 0.07 0.91 27.03
CA LEU A 52 1.17 0.62 26.11
C LEU A 52 1.11 -0.80 25.59
N ILE A 53 0.85 -1.79 26.46
CA ILE A 53 0.68 -3.20 26.06
C ILE A 53 -0.50 -3.36 25.09
N LEU A 54 -1.62 -2.69 25.34
CA LEU A 54 -2.79 -2.76 24.48
C LEU A 54 -2.55 -2.04 23.15
N ALA A 55 -1.84 -0.91 23.15
CA ALA A 55 -1.47 -0.20 21.93
C ALA A 55 -0.54 -1.04 21.04
N ASP A 56 0.46 -1.70 21.65
CA ASP A 56 1.35 -2.64 20.95
C ASP A 56 0.56 -3.82 20.38
N TYR A 57 -0.31 -4.44 21.17
CA TYR A 57 -1.14 -5.54 20.71
C TYR A 57 -2.03 -5.16 19.52
N PHE A 58 -2.65 -3.98 19.56
CA PHE A 58 -3.54 -3.53 18.49
C PHE A 58 -2.80 -2.85 17.31
N HIS A 59 -1.48 -2.74 17.37
CA HIS A 59 -0.67 -2.00 16.40
C HIS A 59 -1.23 -0.60 16.12
N CYS A 60 -1.31 0.22 17.17
CA CYS A 60 -1.81 1.59 17.09
C CYS A 60 -1.01 2.53 17.98
N ASP A 61 -1.04 3.83 17.68
CA ASP A 61 -0.38 4.83 18.53
C ASP A 61 -1.10 4.92 19.90
N PHE A 62 -0.35 4.74 20.99
CA PHE A 62 -0.89 4.85 22.36
C PHE A 62 -1.48 6.24 22.63
N ASN A 63 -0.97 7.30 21.99
CA ASN A 63 -1.52 8.64 22.10
C ASN A 63 -3.00 8.69 21.73
N PHE A 64 -3.43 7.84 20.81
CA PHE A 64 -4.84 7.73 20.48
C PHE A 64 -5.72 7.33 21.69
N PHE A 65 -5.25 6.43 22.55
CA PHE A 65 -6.01 6.03 23.74
C PHE A 65 -6.11 7.13 24.78
N ILE A 66 -5.06 7.93 24.96
CA ILE A 66 -4.98 8.97 26.00
C ILE A 66 -5.43 10.35 25.52
N SER A 67 -5.48 10.61 24.20
CA SER A 67 -5.93 11.88 23.65
C SER A 67 -7.45 12.01 23.71
N ASN A 68 -7.93 13.26 23.90
CA ASN A 68 -9.35 13.59 23.75
C ASN A 68 -9.74 13.82 22.27
N GLU A 69 -8.86 13.53 21.32
CA GLU A 69 -9.12 13.73 19.91
C GLU A 69 -10.20 12.77 19.42
N GLN A 70 -11.22 13.35 18.82
CA GLN A 70 -12.39 12.62 18.30
C GLN A 70 -12.11 11.92 16.95
N LEU A 71 -11.05 12.31 16.27
CA LEU A 71 -10.68 11.75 14.96
C LEU A 71 -9.94 10.42 15.18
N ALA A 72 -10.72 9.38 15.22
CA ALA A 72 -10.20 8.05 15.38
C ALA A 72 -9.65 7.52 14.05
N PRO A 73 -8.52 6.80 14.07
CA PRO A 73 -8.11 5.91 12.97
C PRO A 73 -9.21 4.94 12.53
N PHE A 74 -10.27 4.81 13.34
CA PHE A 74 -11.42 3.95 13.09
C PHE A 74 -12.41 4.41 12.03
N GLU A 75 -12.53 5.71 11.76
CA GLU A 75 -13.56 6.17 10.83
C GLU A 75 -13.40 5.53 9.46
N GLN A 76 -12.18 5.44 8.97
CA GLN A 76 -11.87 4.83 7.68
C GLN A 76 -12.05 3.32 7.71
N THR A 77 -11.57 2.64 8.76
CA THR A 77 -11.78 1.19 8.93
C THR A 77 -13.25 0.87 9.21
N GLU A 78 -13.98 1.72 9.92
CA GLU A 78 -15.42 1.57 10.10
C GLU A 78 -16.18 1.66 8.78
N ILE A 79 -15.84 2.64 7.92
CA ILE A 79 -16.41 2.77 6.58
C ILE A 79 -16.04 1.55 5.72
N LEU A 80 -14.77 1.13 5.76
CA LEU A 80 -14.27 -0.04 5.05
C LEU A 80 -15.08 -1.29 5.43
N TYR A 81 -15.16 -1.60 6.72
CA TYR A 81 -15.82 -2.82 7.19
C TYR A 81 -17.34 -2.76 7.15
N ARG A 82 -17.95 -1.57 7.18
CA ARG A 82 -19.38 -1.38 6.94
C ARG A 82 -19.75 -1.72 5.48
N ARG A 83 -18.90 -1.33 4.52
CA ARG A 83 -19.14 -1.55 3.09
C ARG A 83 -18.71 -2.94 2.63
N TYR A 84 -17.59 -3.44 3.13
CA TYR A 84 -16.89 -4.61 2.59
C TYR A 84 -16.51 -5.64 3.65
N GLY A 85 -17.09 -5.58 4.85
CA GLY A 85 -16.66 -6.39 5.99
C GLY A 85 -16.77 -7.89 5.80
N SER A 86 -17.68 -8.37 4.94
CA SER A 86 -17.80 -9.78 4.56
C SER A 86 -16.64 -10.27 3.67
N GLU A 87 -15.93 -9.35 3.02
CA GLU A 87 -14.79 -9.66 2.14
C GLU A 87 -13.46 -9.75 2.90
N PHE A 88 -13.40 -9.23 4.14
CA PHE A 88 -12.20 -9.22 4.97
C PHE A 88 -12.28 -10.26 6.07
N SER A 89 -11.44 -11.28 5.97
CA SER A 89 -11.24 -12.23 7.05
C SER A 89 -10.59 -11.55 8.26
N LYS A 90 -10.52 -12.24 9.40
CA LYS A 90 -9.81 -11.76 10.59
C LYS A 90 -8.34 -11.44 10.28
N ILE A 91 -7.67 -12.28 9.49
CA ILE A 91 -6.29 -12.09 9.07
C ILE A 91 -6.15 -10.85 8.17
N ASP A 92 -7.11 -10.65 7.26
CA ASP A 92 -7.12 -9.45 6.41
C ASP A 92 -7.30 -8.17 7.23
N ARG A 93 -8.15 -8.20 8.27
CA ARG A 93 -8.35 -7.05 9.16
C ARG A 93 -7.07 -6.67 9.90
N TRP A 94 -6.31 -7.65 10.39
CA TRP A 94 -4.99 -7.42 10.96
C TRP A 94 -4.02 -6.85 9.93
N SER A 95 -3.99 -7.40 8.73
CA SER A 95 -3.15 -6.86 7.65
C SER A 95 -3.47 -5.42 7.29
N VAL A 96 -4.75 -5.03 7.31
CA VAL A 96 -5.18 -3.65 7.09
C VAL A 96 -4.78 -2.76 8.27
N GLN A 97 -4.93 -3.21 9.51
CA GLN A 97 -4.52 -2.45 10.69
C GLN A 97 -3.01 -2.18 10.70
N GLU A 98 -2.20 -3.21 10.48
CA GLU A 98 -0.75 -3.06 10.37
C GLU A 98 -0.35 -2.16 9.18
N PHE A 99 -1.08 -2.23 8.06
CA PHE A 99 -0.84 -1.32 6.94
C PHE A 99 -1.07 0.15 7.33
N LEU A 100 -2.16 0.46 8.02
CA LEU A 100 -2.44 1.83 8.47
C LEU A 100 -1.39 2.31 9.48
N PHE A 101 -1.00 1.45 10.41
CA PHE A 101 0.10 1.72 11.34
C PHE A 101 1.42 2.02 10.61
N LEU A 102 1.77 1.24 9.59
CA LEU A 102 2.96 1.50 8.77
C LEU A 102 2.87 2.85 8.03
N CYS A 103 1.67 3.26 7.57
CA CYS A 103 1.47 4.57 6.95
C CYS A 103 1.68 5.72 7.96
N GLU A 104 1.16 5.58 9.18
CA GLU A 104 1.38 6.56 10.25
C GLU A 104 2.87 6.65 10.62
N CYS A 105 3.53 5.51 10.76
CA CYS A 105 4.97 5.45 11.02
C CYS A 105 5.78 6.10 9.89
N GLU A 106 5.45 5.82 8.62
CA GLU A 106 6.14 6.41 7.47
C GLU A 106 5.97 7.93 7.46
N GLU A 107 4.75 8.46 7.74
CA GLU A 107 4.51 9.91 7.81
C GLU A 107 5.33 10.56 8.93
N PHE A 108 5.32 9.96 10.14
CA PHE A 108 6.15 10.43 11.24
C PHE A 108 7.64 10.43 10.87
N LEU A 109 8.16 9.33 10.34
CA LEU A 109 9.57 9.21 9.94
C LEU A 109 9.95 10.24 8.88
N MET A 110 9.06 10.51 7.92
CA MET A 110 9.29 11.53 6.89
C MET A 110 9.28 12.96 7.45
N SER A 111 8.69 13.18 8.61
CA SER A 111 8.73 14.49 9.30
C SER A 111 10.05 14.74 10.04
N VAL A 112 10.71 13.68 10.53
CA VAL A 112 11.92 13.78 11.36
C VAL A 112 13.22 13.46 10.61
N VAL A 113 13.16 12.59 9.59
CA VAL A 113 14.34 12.24 8.77
C VAL A 113 14.44 13.14 7.56
N PRO A 114 15.59 13.80 7.31
CA PRO A 114 15.81 14.59 6.10
C PRO A 114 15.74 13.70 4.84
N ILE A 115 14.70 13.90 4.05
CA ILE A 115 14.50 13.26 2.74
C ILE A 115 14.26 14.33 1.69
N LEU A 116 14.32 13.95 0.42
CA LEU A 116 13.96 14.87 -0.67
C LEU A 116 12.49 15.31 -0.48
N PRO A 117 12.18 16.59 -0.67
CA PRO A 117 10.85 17.13 -0.52
C PRO A 117 9.88 16.39 -1.45
N ARG A 118 8.66 16.16 -0.97
CA ARG A 118 7.57 15.63 -1.79
C ARG A 118 7.27 16.60 -2.93
N VAL A 119 6.97 16.04 -4.08
CA VAL A 119 6.50 16.80 -5.23
C VAL A 119 5.00 17.01 -5.07
N GLU A 120 4.54 18.22 -4.86
CA GLU A 120 3.11 18.48 -4.79
C GLU A 120 2.47 18.20 -6.16
N PHE A 121 1.57 17.21 -6.23
CA PHE A 121 0.84 16.87 -7.43
C PHE A 121 -0.67 16.96 -7.18
N ARG A 122 -1.31 17.86 -7.94
CA ARG A 122 -2.77 18.02 -7.96
C ARG A 122 -3.24 17.98 -9.40
N PHE A 123 -4.31 17.26 -9.64
CA PHE A 123 -4.93 17.17 -10.96
C PHE A 123 -6.39 17.59 -10.88
N ARG A 124 -6.78 18.54 -11.70
CA ARG A 124 -8.18 19.01 -11.79
C ARG A 124 -8.86 18.39 -13.01
N LYS A 125 -9.89 17.59 -12.77
CA LYS A 125 -10.73 17.01 -13.83
C LYS A 125 -11.50 18.13 -14.56
N THR A 126 -11.51 18.09 -15.90
CA THR A 126 -12.26 19.04 -16.73
C THR A 126 -13.11 18.28 -17.75
N GLY A 127 -14.38 18.70 -17.92
CA GLY A 127 -15.31 18.04 -18.83
C GLY A 127 -15.82 16.69 -18.31
N THR A 128 -16.39 15.90 -19.24
CA THR A 128 -17.07 14.62 -18.91
C THR A 128 -16.44 13.39 -19.55
N PHE A 129 -15.27 13.55 -20.18
CA PHE A 129 -14.59 12.42 -20.85
C PHE A 129 -13.68 11.65 -19.85
N TYR A 130 -14.24 10.65 -19.21
CA TYR A 130 -13.61 9.89 -18.12
C TYR A 130 -12.27 9.23 -18.51
N LYS A 131 -12.17 8.63 -19.71
CA LYS A 131 -10.87 8.11 -20.19
C LYS A 131 -9.84 9.22 -20.36
N GLY A 132 -10.26 10.39 -20.84
CA GLY A 132 -9.40 11.56 -20.95
C GLY A 132 -8.83 12.00 -19.61
N HIS A 133 -9.65 12.00 -18.55
CA HIS A 133 -9.18 12.34 -17.21
C HIS A 133 -8.03 11.43 -16.74
N GLY A 134 -8.17 10.11 -16.90
CA GLY A 134 -7.10 9.16 -16.54
C GLY A 134 -5.84 9.35 -17.37
N ALA A 135 -6.01 9.52 -18.69
CA ALA A 135 -4.90 9.72 -19.63
C ALA A 135 -4.12 11.03 -19.35
N GLU A 136 -4.83 12.13 -19.16
CA GLU A 136 -4.24 13.44 -18.89
C GLU A 136 -3.55 13.50 -17.51
N ALA A 137 -4.17 12.89 -16.49
CA ALA A 137 -3.57 12.78 -15.17
C ALA A 137 -2.26 11.97 -15.21
N ALA A 138 -2.24 10.82 -15.89
CA ALA A 138 -1.05 10.01 -16.08
C ALA A 138 0.05 10.79 -16.81
N ALA A 139 -0.28 11.45 -17.90
CA ALA A 139 0.66 12.26 -18.66
C ALA A 139 1.20 13.46 -17.84
N SER A 140 0.32 14.09 -17.05
CA SER A 140 0.68 15.22 -16.18
C SER A 140 1.62 14.77 -15.06
N LEU A 141 1.31 13.66 -14.39
CA LEU A 141 2.17 13.11 -13.33
C LEU A 141 3.56 12.74 -13.88
N ARG A 142 3.61 12.08 -15.04
CA ARG A 142 4.88 11.72 -15.69
C ARG A 142 5.75 12.96 -15.98
N ARG A 143 5.13 14.04 -16.49
CA ARG A 143 5.85 15.32 -16.71
C ARG A 143 6.35 15.93 -15.40
N GLN A 144 5.52 15.93 -14.36
CA GLN A 144 5.87 16.44 -13.03
C GLN A 144 7.06 15.70 -12.40
N LEU A 145 7.12 14.37 -12.64
CA LEU A 145 8.23 13.52 -12.21
C LEU A 145 9.46 13.60 -13.13
N GLY A 146 9.44 14.43 -14.18
CA GLY A 146 10.56 14.65 -15.07
C GLY A 146 10.78 13.56 -16.14
N TYR A 147 9.79 12.70 -16.39
CA TYR A 147 9.91 11.70 -17.46
C TYR A 147 9.84 12.34 -18.83
N ALA A 148 10.82 12.00 -19.67
CA ALA A 148 10.73 12.30 -21.10
C ALA A 148 9.53 11.59 -21.73
N THR A 149 9.01 12.13 -22.84
CA THR A 149 7.81 11.62 -23.52
C THR A 149 7.94 10.14 -23.91
N ASN A 150 9.14 9.70 -24.27
CA ASN A 150 9.49 8.34 -24.69
C ASN A 150 10.24 7.55 -23.59
N ALA A 151 10.14 7.93 -22.32
CA ALA A 151 10.71 7.16 -21.22
C ALA A 151 9.63 6.32 -20.50
N VAL A 152 10.01 5.31 -19.76
CA VAL A 152 9.12 4.50 -18.91
C VAL A 152 9.70 4.43 -17.50
N GLY A 153 8.87 4.71 -16.50
CA GLY A 153 9.21 4.54 -15.10
C GLY A 153 9.18 3.07 -14.71
N MET A 154 10.29 2.56 -14.16
CA MET A 154 10.38 1.15 -13.77
C MET A 154 9.95 0.89 -12.34
N ASN A 155 10.01 1.88 -11.45
CA ASN A 155 9.61 1.75 -10.04
C ASN A 155 8.44 2.68 -9.73
N VAL A 156 7.22 2.19 -9.97
CA VAL A 156 5.98 2.91 -9.69
C VAL A 156 5.83 3.26 -8.20
N TYR A 157 6.27 2.39 -7.31
CA TYR A 157 6.18 2.63 -5.85
C TYR A 157 6.99 3.85 -5.42
N SER A 158 8.24 3.95 -5.90
CA SER A 158 9.08 5.12 -5.66
C SER A 158 8.46 6.41 -6.21
N ASP A 159 7.87 6.34 -7.40
CA ASP A 159 7.25 7.50 -8.03
C ASP A 159 6.02 7.99 -7.25
N LEU A 160 5.21 7.08 -6.75
CA LEU A 160 4.02 7.40 -5.95
C LEU A 160 4.40 7.99 -4.58
N ARG A 161 5.45 7.47 -3.94
CA ARG A 161 5.99 8.04 -2.70
C ARG A 161 6.50 9.48 -2.89
N LYS A 162 7.11 9.80 -4.04
CA LYS A 162 7.56 11.18 -4.36
C LYS A 162 6.41 12.19 -4.36
N ILE A 163 5.20 11.78 -4.69
CA ILE A 163 4.03 12.66 -4.68
C ILE A 163 3.21 12.56 -3.39
N GLY A 164 3.76 11.93 -2.36
CA GLY A 164 3.19 11.91 -1.02
C GLY A 164 2.15 10.81 -0.79
N LEU A 165 2.14 9.75 -1.60
CA LEU A 165 1.34 8.57 -1.30
C LEU A 165 2.16 7.58 -0.47
N HIS A 166 1.55 7.05 0.61
CA HIS A 166 2.08 5.90 1.33
C HIS A 166 1.67 4.64 0.59
N VAL A 167 2.65 3.89 0.08
CA VAL A 167 2.38 2.69 -0.73
C VAL A 167 3.03 1.48 -0.09
N PHE A 168 2.20 0.59 0.42
CA PHE A 168 2.65 -0.65 1.04
C PHE A 168 2.08 -1.86 0.31
N ARG A 169 2.89 -2.93 0.26
CA ARG A 169 2.49 -4.22 -0.28
C ARG A 169 2.36 -5.21 0.86
N ARG A 170 1.15 -5.72 1.09
CA ARG A 170 0.90 -6.71 2.14
C ARG A 170 0.12 -7.89 1.60
N LYS A 171 0.46 -9.06 2.12
CA LYS A 171 -0.28 -10.27 1.77
C LYS A 171 -1.66 -10.22 2.44
N LEU A 172 -2.72 -10.35 1.63
CA LEU A 172 -4.08 -10.58 2.09
C LEU A 172 -4.45 -12.05 1.88
N GLU A 173 -5.30 -12.59 2.76
CA GLU A 173 -5.84 -13.94 2.64
C GLU A 173 -6.87 -14.01 1.51
N ASN A 174 -7.74 -12.99 1.41
CA ASN A 174 -8.67 -12.88 0.30
C ASN A 174 -7.96 -12.45 -0.98
N SER A 175 -7.70 -13.43 -1.86
CA SER A 175 -7.04 -13.18 -3.15
C SER A 175 -7.88 -12.38 -4.15
N ASN A 176 -9.19 -12.18 -3.89
CA ASN A 176 -10.04 -11.37 -4.77
C ASN A 176 -9.84 -9.85 -4.56
N ILE A 177 -9.30 -9.45 -3.40
CA ILE A 177 -8.94 -8.06 -3.15
C ILE A 177 -7.59 -7.80 -3.79
N SER A 178 -7.53 -6.95 -4.81
CA SER A 178 -6.28 -6.54 -5.47
C SER A 178 -5.55 -5.46 -4.68
N GLY A 179 -6.28 -4.47 -4.18
CA GLY A 179 -5.75 -3.36 -3.42
C GLY A 179 -6.84 -2.52 -2.79
N LEU A 180 -6.43 -1.51 -2.06
CA LEU A 180 -7.34 -0.51 -1.52
C LEU A 180 -6.65 0.85 -1.38
N TYR A 181 -7.44 1.91 -1.52
CA TYR A 181 -7.08 3.27 -1.17
C TYR A 181 -7.84 3.71 0.09
N VAL A 182 -7.11 4.36 1.00
CA VAL A 182 -7.67 4.97 2.22
C VAL A 182 -7.15 6.39 2.35
N SER A 183 -8.05 7.35 2.57
CA SER A 183 -7.70 8.70 2.98
C SER A 183 -7.60 8.74 4.51
N HIS A 184 -6.38 8.62 5.03
CA HIS A 184 -6.11 8.56 6.46
C HIS A 184 -6.01 9.96 7.06
N PRO A 185 -6.61 10.26 8.25
CA PRO A 185 -6.64 11.61 8.81
C PRO A 185 -5.27 12.19 9.13
N THR A 186 -4.32 11.37 9.56
CA THR A 186 -2.96 11.78 9.92
C THR A 186 -1.93 11.47 8.84
N ALA A 187 -1.97 10.27 8.27
CA ALA A 187 -1.02 9.85 7.24
C ALA A 187 -1.41 10.31 5.82
N GLY A 188 -2.63 10.81 5.60
CA GLY A 188 -3.07 11.26 4.29
C GLY A 188 -3.39 10.10 3.33
N LYS A 189 -2.82 10.10 2.14
CA LYS A 189 -3.19 9.16 1.07
C LYS A 189 -2.43 7.84 1.18
N CYS A 190 -3.13 6.77 1.56
CA CYS A 190 -2.58 5.44 1.83
C CYS A 190 -3.07 4.43 0.79
N VAL A 191 -2.15 3.69 0.20
CA VAL A 191 -2.41 2.65 -0.82
C VAL A 191 -1.86 1.32 -0.36
N LEU A 192 -2.72 0.33 -0.23
CA LEU A 192 -2.34 -1.06 0.00
C LEU A 192 -2.46 -1.85 -1.29
N VAL A 193 -1.45 -2.65 -1.60
CA VAL A 193 -1.43 -3.57 -2.75
C VAL A 193 -1.30 -4.99 -2.24
N ASN A 194 -2.18 -5.88 -2.70
CA ASN A 194 -2.13 -7.29 -2.29
C ASN A 194 -0.89 -7.98 -2.86
N TYR A 195 0.04 -8.36 -2.00
CA TYR A 195 1.27 -9.05 -2.37
C TYR A 195 1.05 -10.46 -2.93
N SER A 196 -0.13 -11.07 -2.70
CA SER A 196 -0.46 -12.39 -3.23
C SER A 196 -0.59 -12.41 -4.76
N GLU A 197 -0.78 -11.26 -5.40
CA GLU A 197 -0.80 -11.13 -6.85
C GLU A 197 0.62 -11.24 -7.44
N ASN A 198 0.72 -11.54 -8.74
CA ASN A 198 2.02 -11.50 -9.42
C ASN A 198 2.55 -10.05 -9.49
N VAL A 199 3.88 -9.90 -9.48
CA VAL A 199 4.54 -8.59 -9.38
C VAL A 199 4.12 -7.57 -10.46
N TYR A 200 3.78 -8.01 -11.67
CA TYR A 200 3.32 -7.09 -12.72
C TYR A 200 1.89 -6.62 -12.48
N ARG A 201 1.05 -7.49 -11.90
CA ARG A 201 -0.29 -7.09 -11.46
C ARG A 201 -0.20 -6.13 -10.28
N GLN A 202 0.66 -6.41 -9.29
CA GLN A 202 0.89 -5.50 -8.16
C GLN A 202 1.27 -4.08 -8.62
N ARG A 203 2.13 -3.96 -9.65
CA ARG A 203 2.49 -2.65 -10.22
C ARG A 203 1.30 -1.93 -10.86
N PHE A 204 0.46 -2.68 -11.56
CA PHE A 204 -0.77 -2.14 -12.14
C PHE A 204 -1.74 -1.69 -11.02
N THR A 205 -1.94 -2.52 -10.02
CA THR A 205 -2.79 -2.21 -8.85
C THR A 205 -2.29 -0.96 -8.13
N ALA A 206 -0.97 -0.83 -7.88
CA ALA A 206 -0.42 0.38 -7.27
C ALA A 206 -0.74 1.65 -8.05
N ALA A 207 -0.60 1.63 -9.39
CA ALA A 207 -0.94 2.75 -10.24
C ALA A 207 -2.47 3.01 -10.29
N HIS A 208 -3.27 1.96 -10.22
CA HIS A 208 -4.73 2.02 -10.19
C HIS A 208 -5.25 2.68 -8.91
N GLU A 209 -4.79 2.22 -7.74
CA GLU A 209 -5.15 2.83 -6.44
C GLU A 209 -4.64 4.27 -6.32
N ALA A 210 -3.46 4.55 -6.86
CA ALA A 210 -2.97 5.92 -6.94
C ALA A 210 -3.87 6.83 -7.80
N ALA A 211 -4.50 6.30 -8.84
CA ALA A 211 -5.46 7.08 -9.62
C ALA A 211 -6.69 7.44 -8.80
N HIS A 212 -7.20 6.54 -7.95
CA HIS A 212 -8.25 6.87 -7.00
C HIS A 212 -7.82 7.97 -6.03
N ALA A 213 -6.63 7.85 -5.46
CA ALA A 213 -6.05 8.87 -4.59
C ALA A 213 -5.90 10.25 -5.24
N ILE A 214 -5.70 10.30 -6.56
CA ILE A 214 -5.47 11.54 -7.34
C ILE A 214 -6.78 12.11 -7.90
N LEU A 215 -7.68 11.24 -8.37
CA LEU A 215 -8.84 11.63 -9.17
C LEU A 215 -10.16 11.56 -8.40
N ASP A 216 -10.21 10.80 -7.32
CA ASP A 216 -11.43 10.50 -6.55
C ASP A 216 -11.25 10.85 -5.06
N ASP A 217 -10.56 11.96 -4.79
CA ASP A 217 -10.17 12.46 -3.46
C ASP A 217 -11.34 12.85 -2.54
N GLY A 218 -12.57 12.81 -3.02
CA GLY A 218 -13.78 12.92 -2.19
C GLY A 218 -14.24 11.61 -1.55
N ASP A 219 -13.64 10.47 -1.92
CA ASP A 219 -13.94 9.16 -1.37
C ASP A 219 -12.90 8.80 -0.28
N GLU A 220 -13.38 8.47 0.91
CA GLU A 220 -12.50 8.15 2.04
C GLU A 220 -11.85 6.77 1.93
N VAL A 221 -12.58 5.81 1.35
CA VAL A 221 -12.12 4.42 1.17
C VAL A 221 -12.63 3.84 -0.15
N ILE A 222 -11.73 3.25 -0.91
CA ILE A 222 -12.02 2.50 -2.14
C ILE A 222 -11.33 1.14 -2.05
N VAL A 223 -12.05 0.05 -2.39
CA VAL A 223 -11.52 -1.31 -2.48
C VAL A 223 -11.64 -1.79 -3.92
N SER A 224 -10.55 -2.27 -4.48
CA SER A 224 -10.50 -2.81 -5.84
C SER A 224 -10.49 -4.35 -5.82
N PHE A 225 -11.39 -4.95 -6.59
CA PHE A 225 -11.53 -6.39 -6.72
C PHE A 225 -11.06 -6.90 -8.07
N MET A 226 -10.49 -8.11 -8.11
CA MET A 226 -10.01 -8.76 -9.34
C MET A 226 -11.11 -8.94 -10.39
N ASP A 227 -12.33 -9.17 -9.97
CA ASP A 227 -13.48 -9.44 -10.83
C ASP A 227 -14.27 -8.20 -11.29
N GLY A 228 -13.83 -7.01 -10.90
CA GLY A 228 -14.42 -5.74 -11.30
C GLY A 228 -15.84 -5.49 -10.77
N ARG A 229 -16.23 -6.09 -9.62
CA ARG A 229 -17.57 -6.00 -9.01
C ARG A 229 -18.09 -4.60 -8.68
N ASN A 230 -17.26 -3.56 -8.79
CA ASN A 230 -17.63 -2.19 -8.46
C ASN A 230 -18.51 -1.53 -9.55
N THR A 231 -19.72 -2.04 -9.74
CA THR A 231 -20.66 -1.55 -10.78
C THR A 231 -21.17 -0.12 -10.53
N GLU A 232 -21.26 0.32 -9.28
CA GLU A 232 -21.72 1.67 -8.92
C GLU A 232 -20.71 2.79 -9.25
N ARG A 233 -19.43 2.42 -9.45
CA ARG A 233 -18.31 3.36 -9.70
C ARG A 233 -17.67 3.18 -11.08
N ASN A 234 -18.41 2.71 -12.07
CA ASN A 234 -17.86 2.37 -13.39
C ASN A 234 -16.98 3.47 -14.01
N TYR A 235 -17.33 4.74 -13.81
CA TYR A 235 -16.53 5.85 -14.36
C TYR A 235 -15.24 6.12 -13.60
N ALA A 236 -15.20 5.92 -12.27
CA ALA A 236 -13.98 6.00 -11.47
C ALA A 236 -13.01 4.88 -11.88
N GLU A 237 -13.53 3.65 -12.01
CA GLU A 237 -12.77 2.49 -12.47
C GLU A 237 -12.21 2.69 -13.89
N ILE A 238 -13.00 3.25 -14.82
CA ILE A 238 -12.50 3.58 -16.16
C ILE A 238 -11.35 4.60 -16.11
N ARG A 239 -11.45 5.61 -15.25
CA ARG A 239 -10.36 6.59 -15.04
C ARG A 239 -9.12 5.93 -14.49
N ALA A 240 -9.26 5.14 -13.42
CA ALA A 240 -8.17 4.47 -12.73
C ALA A 240 -7.46 3.46 -13.64
N ASN A 241 -8.20 2.63 -14.35
CA ASN A 241 -7.64 1.70 -15.33
C ASN A 241 -6.89 2.42 -16.47
N THR A 242 -7.44 3.53 -16.97
CA THR A 242 -6.80 4.31 -18.03
C THR A 242 -5.53 4.99 -17.52
N PHE A 243 -5.58 5.56 -16.31
CA PHE A 243 -4.40 6.13 -15.66
C PHE A 243 -3.30 5.09 -15.51
N ALA A 244 -3.59 3.94 -14.89
CA ALA A 244 -2.63 2.87 -14.65
C ALA A 244 -1.98 2.37 -15.95
N SER A 245 -2.80 2.11 -16.96
CA SER A 245 -2.32 1.67 -18.28
C SER A 245 -1.37 2.70 -18.90
N GLN A 246 -1.78 3.97 -18.98
CA GLN A 246 -0.99 5.00 -19.65
C GLN A 246 0.18 5.53 -18.81
N TYR A 247 0.11 5.38 -17.48
CA TYR A 247 1.24 5.67 -16.62
C TYR A 247 2.37 4.65 -16.80
N LEU A 248 2.03 3.36 -16.79
CA LEU A 248 3.01 2.26 -16.93
C LEU A 248 3.47 2.08 -18.37
N VAL A 249 2.57 2.29 -19.34
CA VAL A 249 2.84 2.03 -20.77
C VAL A 249 2.33 3.21 -21.59
N PRO A 250 3.06 4.34 -21.62
CA PRO A 250 2.57 5.55 -22.29
C PRO A 250 2.49 5.35 -23.82
N PRO A 251 1.41 5.81 -24.45
CA PRO A 251 1.20 5.67 -25.91
C PRO A 251 2.33 6.27 -26.74
N SER A 252 2.93 7.38 -26.29
CA SER A 252 4.07 8.01 -26.95
C SER A 252 5.31 7.11 -26.98
N PHE A 253 5.56 6.37 -25.88
CA PHE A 253 6.65 5.40 -25.80
C PHE A 253 6.40 4.23 -26.77
N ILE A 254 5.20 3.62 -26.73
CA ILE A 254 4.89 2.47 -27.59
C ILE A 254 5.04 2.83 -29.08
N LYS A 255 4.57 4.02 -29.47
CA LYS A 255 4.71 4.52 -30.84
C LYS A 255 6.16 4.79 -31.26
N SER A 256 7.07 4.99 -30.31
CA SER A 256 8.50 5.18 -30.59
C SER A 256 9.28 3.87 -30.72
N ILE A 257 8.66 2.73 -30.41
CA ILE A 257 9.29 1.41 -30.58
C ILE A 257 9.53 1.15 -32.08
N PRO A 258 10.74 0.72 -32.51
CA PRO A 258 10.98 0.37 -33.90
C PRO A 258 9.95 -0.64 -34.41
N ASN A 259 9.44 -0.46 -35.62
CA ASN A 259 8.39 -1.30 -36.22
C ASN A 259 7.12 -1.43 -35.39
N ALA A 260 6.66 -0.34 -34.75
CA ALA A 260 5.49 -0.32 -33.86
C ALA A 260 4.19 -0.81 -34.51
N GLY A 261 4.10 -0.90 -35.84
CA GLY A 261 2.93 -1.41 -36.54
C GLY A 261 2.87 -2.95 -36.69
N SER A 262 3.90 -3.69 -36.20
CA SER A 262 3.94 -5.16 -36.33
C SER A 262 4.14 -5.82 -34.98
N TRP A 263 3.15 -6.58 -34.53
CA TRP A 263 3.15 -7.27 -33.25
C TRP A 263 2.72 -8.72 -33.40
N ASP A 264 3.60 -9.61 -32.93
CA ASP A 264 3.36 -11.03 -32.76
C ASP A 264 3.50 -11.42 -31.27
N THR A 265 3.31 -12.69 -30.97
CA THR A 265 3.39 -13.22 -29.60
C THR A 265 4.76 -13.04 -28.96
N ASP A 266 5.83 -13.28 -29.73
CA ASP A 266 7.21 -13.23 -29.22
C ASP A 266 7.60 -11.78 -28.90
N ARG A 267 7.21 -10.87 -29.77
CA ARG A 267 7.44 -9.44 -29.55
C ARG A 267 6.63 -8.88 -28.39
N VAL A 268 5.36 -9.29 -28.24
CA VAL A 268 4.57 -8.93 -27.08
C VAL A 268 5.22 -9.45 -25.81
N LEU A 269 5.71 -10.69 -25.80
CA LEU A 269 6.39 -11.29 -24.66
C LEU A 269 7.67 -10.54 -24.29
N GLU A 270 8.49 -10.23 -25.28
CA GLU A 270 9.73 -9.46 -25.11
C GLU A 270 9.45 -8.09 -24.47
N TRP A 271 8.52 -7.31 -25.06
CA TRP A 271 8.23 -5.98 -24.58
C TRP A 271 7.44 -5.95 -23.27
N ALA A 272 6.56 -6.92 -23.04
CA ALA A 272 5.90 -7.08 -21.75
C ALA A 272 6.92 -7.32 -20.62
N SER A 273 7.93 -8.16 -20.89
CA SER A 273 9.04 -8.38 -19.95
C SER A 273 9.88 -7.12 -19.72
N LYS A 274 10.26 -6.41 -20.79
CA LYS A 274 11.03 -5.15 -20.72
C LYS A 274 10.29 -4.05 -19.95
N LEU A 275 8.99 -3.93 -20.17
CA LEU A 275 8.13 -2.93 -19.52
C LEU A 275 7.63 -3.36 -18.15
N GLN A 276 7.88 -4.62 -17.77
CA GLN A 276 7.41 -5.23 -16.53
C GLN A 276 5.88 -5.12 -16.37
N VAL A 277 5.16 -5.46 -17.41
CA VAL A 277 3.69 -5.51 -17.44
C VAL A 277 3.23 -6.88 -17.99
N SER A 278 1.95 -7.23 -17.78
CA SER A 278 1.41 -8.43 -18.41
C SER A 278 1.29 -8.25 -19.93
N ALA A 279 1.37 -9.35 -20.70
CA ALA A 279 1.11 -9.32 -22.13
C ALA A 279 -0.29 -8.78 -22.44
N GLU A 280 -1.25 -9.09 -21.62
CA GLU A 280 -2.61 -8.56 -21.71
C GLU A 280 -2.65 -7.04 -21.54
N ALA A 281 -1.98 -6.48 -20.51
CA ALA A 281 -1.90 -5.03 -20.29
C ALA A 281 -1.19 -4.33 -21.46
N LEU A 282 -0.08 -4.90 -21.95
CA LEU A 282 0.58 -4.37 -23.15
C LEU A 282 -0.33 -4.41 -24.38
N THR A 283 -1.03 -5.52 -24.60
CA THR A 283 -1.94 -5.66 -25.74
C THR A 283 -3.08 -4.63 -25.69
N HIS A 284 -3.63 -4.36 -24.50
CA HIS A 284 -4.61 -3.29 -24.33
C HIS A 284 -4.02 -1.91 -24.66
N ALA A 285 -2.80 -1.63 -24.21
CA ALA A 285 -2.12 -0.38 -24.52
C ALA A 285 -1.83 -0.22 -26.04
N LEU A 286 -1.49 -1.33 -26.74
CA LEU A 286 -1.30 -1.34 -28.18
C LEU A 286 -2.60 -1.02 -28.94
N VAL A 287 -3.73 -1.57 -28.49
CA VAL A 287 -5.06 -1.26 -29.07
C VAL A 287 -5.42 0.21 -28.83
N ASP A 288 -5.24 0.71 -27.61
CA ASP A 288 -5.54 2.11 -27.28
C ASP A 288 -4.62 3.09 -28.03
N ALA A 289 -3.39 2.67 -28.37
CA ALA A 289 -2.48 3.43 -29.22
C ALA A 289 -2.77 3.34 -30.73
N GLY A 290 -3.74 2.49 -31.14
CA GLY A 290 -4.10 2.25 -32.54
C GLY A 290 -3.08 1.45 -33.35
N LEU A 291 -2.22 0.66 -32.67
CA LEU A 291 -1.14 -0.13 -33.28
C LEU A 291 -1.55 -1.59 -33.58
N VAL A 292 -2.60 -2.07 -32.92
CA VAL A 292 -3.17 -3.41 -33.12
C VAL A 292 -4.69 -3.27 -33.16
N ALA A 293 -5.31 -3.94 -34.12
CA ALA A 293 -6.76 -3.98 -34.22
C ALA A 293 -7.37 -4.82 -33.09
N ARG A 294 -8.53 -4.43 -32.56
CA ARG A 294 -9.15 -5.08 -31.40
C ARG A 294 -9.50 -6.55 -31.63
N ASP A 295 -9.87 -6.90 -32.83
CA ASP A 295 -10.20 -8.28 -33.26
C ASP A 295 -8.96 -9.17 -33.40
N ALA A 296 -7.77 -8.59 -33.61
CA ALA A 296 -6.52 -9.31 -33.76
C ALA A 296 -5.81 -9.62 -32.42
N THR A 297 -6.42 -9.32 -31.27
CA THR A 297 -5.75 -9.40 -29.94
C THR A 297 -5.81 -10.76 -29.27
N GLY A 298 -6.67 -11.68 -29.73
CA GLY A 298 -6.96 -12.92 -29.00
C GLY A 298 -5.73 -13.72 -28.61
N HIS A 299 -4.85 -13.99 -29.57
CA HIS A 299 -3.61 -14.76 -29.33
C HIS A 299 -2.52 -13.96 -28.59
N LEU A 300 -2.50 -12.63 -28.71
CA LEU A 300 -1.50 -11.78 -28.04
C LEU A 300 -1.71 -11.69 -26.52
N LYS A 301 -2.97 -11.81 -26.05
CA LYS A 301 -3.31 -11.75 -24.63
C LYS A 301 -3.02 -13.05 -23.87
N THR A 302 -2.87 -14.18 -24.59
CA THR A 302 -2.72 -15.49 -23.97
C THR A 302 -1.31 -15.79 -23.49
N VAL A 303 -0.30 -15.13 -24.09
CA VAL A 303 1.11 -15.34 -23.69
C VAL A 303 1.37 -14.81 -22.28
N ARG A 304 2.31 -15.44 -21.58
CA ARG A 304 2.65 -15.10 -20.21
C ARG A 304 4.17 -14.97 -20.04
N VAL A 305 4.60 -13.87 -19.46
CA VAL A 305 5.99 -13.74 -19.03
C VAL A 305 6.26 -14.77 -17.93
N PRO A 306 7.26 -15.64 -18.07
CA PRO A 306 7.59 -16.64 -17.06
C PRO A 306 7.89 -16.00 -15.70
N ASN A 307 7.50 -16.65 -14.60
CA ASN A 307 7.68 -16.07 -13.28
C ASN A 307 9.16 -15.80 -12.92
N ASN A 308 10.06 -16.65 -13.36
CA ASN A 308 11.50 -16.48 -13.16
C ASN A 308 12.11 -15.32 -13.96
N ALA A 309 11.43 -14.84 -14.99
CA ALA A 309 11.84 -13.67 -15.78
C ALA A 309 11.26 -12.35 -15.26
N LYS A 310 10.28 -12.42 -14.34
CA LYS A 310 9.69 -11.23 -13.74
C LYS A 310 10.65 -10.59 -12.74
N ARG A 311 10.76 -9.28 -12.80
CA ARG A 311 11.58 -8.49 -11.87
C ARG A 311 10.69 -7.65 -10.99
N ASP A 312 10.99 -7.65 -9.70
CA ASP A 312 10.36 -6.78 -8.73
C ASP A 312 11.23 -5.53 -8.53
N PRO A 313 10.70 -4.32 -8.76
CA PRO A 313 11.50 -3.08 -8.66
C PRO A 313 11.94 -2.74 -7.24
N GLU A 314 11.35 -3.36 -6.21
CA GLU A 314 11.75 -3.16 -4.82
C GLU A 314 12.66 -4.29 -4.27
N LEU A 315 13.03 -5.26 -5.10
CA LEU A 315 14.00 -6.29 -4.75
C LEU A 315 15.32 -6.10 -5.52
N PRO A 316 16.45 -5.99 -4.84
CA PRO A 316 17.76 -5.97 -5.50
C PRO A 316 17.97 -7.18 -6.40
N SER A 317 18.64 -6.98 -7.54
CA SER A 317 18.85 -8.03 -8.54
C SER A 317 19.97 -9.02 -8.16
N ASP A 318 20.87 -8.62 -7.29
CA ASP A 318 22.11 -9.30 -6.88
C ASP A 318 21.98 -10.17 -5.62
N LEU A 319 20.77 -10.33 -5.11
CA LEU A 319 20.50 -11.17 -3.93
C LEU A 319 20.68 -12.67 -4.26
N SER A 320 21.29 -13.41 -3.32
CA SER A 320 21.26 -14.87 -3.33
C SER A 320 19.80 -15.40 -3.28
N PRO A 321 19.53 -16.65 -3.70
CA PRO A 321 18.16 -17.20 -3.62
C PRO A 321 17.56 -17.13 -2.22
N ALA A 322 18.31 -17.52 -1.18
CA ALA A 322 17.85 -17.48 0.22
C ALA A 322 17.60 -16.04 0.70
N SER A 323 18.51 -15.11 0.41
CA SER A 323 18.33 -13.69 0.74
C SER A 323 17.13 -13.08 -0.01
N ARG A 324 16.89 -13.49 -1.25
CA ARG A 324 15.74 -13.05 -2.03
C ARG A 324 14.44 -13.53 -1.41
N GLU A 325 14.35 -14.80 -1.04
CA GLU A 325 13.17 -15.37 -0.39
C GLU A 325 12.85 -14.64 0.93
N ARG A 326 13.88 -14.45 1.77
CA ARG A 326 13.73 -13.68 3.03
C ARG A 326 13.27 -12.25 2.78
N ARG A 327 13.82 -11.57 1.78
CA ARG A 327 13.41 -10.20 1.41
C ARG A 327 12.00 -10.15 0.84
N GLN A 328 11.56 -11.18 0.11
CA GLN A 328 10.18 -11.28 -0.39
C GLN A 328 9.21 -11.47 0.77
N GLU A 329 9.55 -12.30 1.76
CA GLU A 329 8.74 -12.48 2.97
C GLU A 329 8.57 -11.14 3.72
N LEU A 330 9.66 -10.42 3.98
CA LEU A 330 9.62 -9.11 4.65
C LEU A 330 8.81 -8.09 3.84
N LEU A 331 9.00 -8.06 2.53
CA LEU A 331 8.25 -7.17 1.64
C LEU A 331 6.75 -7.50 1.62
N SER A 332 6.38 -8.78 1.77
CA SER A 332 4.97 -9.21 1.87
C SER A 332 4.29 -8.75 3.16
N ARG A 333 5.08 -8.29 4.14
CA ARG A 333 4.64 -7.67 5.40
C ARG A 333 4.67 -6.13 5.35
N GLY A 334 4.99 -5.54 4.19
CA GLY A 334 5.09 -4.09 4.01
C GLY A 334 6.49 -3.51 4.17
N LEU A 335 7.48 -4.31 4.56
CA LEU A 335 8.83 -3.87 4.87
C LEU A 335 9.67 -3.70 3.58
N SER A 336 9.38 -2.66 2.81
CA SER A 336 10.17 -2.29 1.63
C SER A 336 11.55 -1.75 2.02
N VAL A 337 12.50 -1.77 1.08
CA VAL A 337 13.82 -1.16 1.29
C VAL A 337 13.70 0.30 1.71
N PHE A 338 12.81 1.05 1.05
CA PHE A 338 12.58 2.46 1.35
C PHE A 338 12.14 2.67 2.80
N TYR A 339 11.12 1.94 3.25
CA TYR A 339 10.57 2.08 4.60
C TYR A 339 11.58 1.65 5.67
N VAL A 340 12.25 0.51 5.47
CA VAL A 340 13.27 0.03 6.41
C VAL A 340 14.46 1.00 6.49
N ASP A 341 14.92 1.54 5.35
CA ASP A 341 15.97 2.56 5.33
C ASP A 341 15.57 3.81 6.13
N LEU A 342 14.31 4.22 6.01
CA LEU A 342 13.78 5.38 6.73
C LEU A 342 13.77 5.14 8.25
N CYS A 343 13.30 3.97 8.70
CA CYS A 343 13.31 3.57 10.10
C CYS A 343 14.75 3.54 10.68
N PHE A 344 15.69 2.91 9.98
CA PHE A 344 17.08 2.85 10.45
C PHE A 344 17.77 4.21 10.46
N ARG A 345 17.47 5.09 9.51
CA ARG A 345 17.99 6.46 9.53
C ARG A 345 17.50 7.26 10.72
N ALA A 346 16.21 7.13 11.07
CA ALA A 346 15.67 7.76 12.27
C ALA A 346 16.33 7.21 13.55
N TYR A 347 16.56 5.90 13.61
CA TYR A 347 17.28 5.26 14.72
C TYR A 347 18.74 5.72 14.82
N GLU A 348 19.46 5.77 13.71
CA GLU A 348 20.85 6.24 13.65
C GLU A 348 21.00 7.72 14.04
N GLN A 349 19.94 8.54 13.81
CA GLN A 349 19.89 9.94 14.20
C GLN A 349 19.43 10.16 15.65
N GLY A 350 19.01 9.10 16.35
CA GLY A 350 18.51 9.17 17.73
C GLY A 350 17.07 9.69 17.84
N GLU A 351 16.34 9.78 16.73
CA GLU A 351 14.94 10.22 16.72
C GLU A 351 13.99 9.17 17.28
N ILE A 352 14.38 7.88 17.21
CA ILE A 352 13.62 6.75 17.77
C ILE A 352 14.56 5.80 18.54
N SER A 353 14.03 5.15 19.56
CA SER A 353 14.72 4.10 20.32
C SER A 353 14.76 2.76 19.56
N ALA A 354 15.56 1.80 20.04
CA ALA A 354 15.57 0.43 19.48
C ALA A 354 14.22 -0.27 19.64
N GLY A 355 13.53 -0.10 20.77
CA GLY A 355 12.18 -0.63 20.98
C GLY A 355 11.18 -0.04 19.98
N ARG A 356 11.23 1.28 19.76
CA ARG A 356 10.36 1.93 18.76
C ARG A 356 10.70 1.49 17.33
N LEU A 357 11.98 1.25 17.03
CA LEU A 357 12.40 0.68 15.75
C LEU A 357 11.82 -0.73 15.53
N ALA A 358 11.85 -1.59 16.54
CA ALA A 358 11.29 -2.93 16.47
C ALA A 358 9.77 -2.90 16.23
N GLU A 359 9.06 -2.05 16.98
CA GLU A 359 7.63 -1.82 16.82
C GLU A 359 7.26 -1.34 15.41
N MET A 360 7.95 -0.31 14.88
CA MET A 360 7.72 0.20 13.53
C MET A 360 8.02 -0.83 12.44
N LEU A 361 8.94 -1.77 12.70
CA LEU A 361 9.27 -2.86 11.78
C LEU A 361 8.41 -4.12 12.00
N LEU A 362 7.40 -4.05 12.88
CA LEU A 362 6.49 -5.15 13.22
C LEU A 362 7.26 -6.43 13.61
N VAL A 363 8.32 -6.28 14.40
CA VAL A 363 9.13 -7.37 14.94
C VAL A 363 9.37 -7.15 16.42
N ASP A 364 9.64 -8.24 17.15
CA ASP A 364 10.17 -8.15 18.50
C ASP A 364 11.65 -7.73 18.50
N GLU A 365 12.14 -7.23 19.65
CA GLU A 365 13.55 -6.79 19.76
C GLU A 365 14.56 -7.92 19.49
N THR A 366 14.19 -9.18 19.74
CA THR A 366 15.06 -10.33 19.50
C THR A 366 15.23 -10.62 18.01
N SER A 367 14.20 -10.39 17.23
CA SER A 367 14.20 -10.54 15.77
C SER A 367 14.79 -9.34 15.02
N LEU A 368 14.97 -8.20 15.70
CA LEU A 368 15.46 -6.96 15.09
C LEU A 368 16.88 -7.13 14.50
N ALA A 369 17.76 -7.90 15.15
CA ALA A 369 19.11 -8.15 14.67
C ALA A 369 19.13 -8.93 13.34
N GLU A 370 18.26 -9.94 13.19
CA GLU A 370 18.13 -10.71 11.95
C GLU A 370 17.58 -9.83 10.82
N LEU A 371 16.60 -8.98 11.13
CA LEU A 371 16.05 -8.04 10.16
C LEU A 371 17.11 -7.03 9.72
N ALA A 372 17.86 -6.45 10.66
CA ALA A 372 18.97 -5.55 10.35
C ALA A 372 19.98 -6.20 9.40
N GLN A 373 20.40 -7.43 9.70
CA GLN A 373 21.29 -8.20 8.83
C GLN A 373 20.70 -8.42 7.42
N ALA A 374 19.42 -8.77 7.32
CA ALA A 374 18.74 -8.96 6.03
C ALA A 374 18.76 -7.71 5.16
N TYR A 375 18.80 -6.51 5.76
CA TYR A 375 18.87 -5.22 5.06
C TYR A 375 20.28 -4.60 5.03
N GLY A 376 21.31 -5.29 5.57
CA GLY A 376 22.66 -4.76 5.66
C GLY A 376 22.79 -3.56 6.59
N LYS A 377 21.93 -3.49 7.61
CA LYS A 377 21.90 -2.44 8.63
C LYS A 377 22.64 -2.83 9.89
N ARG A 378 22.99 -1.84 10.70
CA ARG A 378 23.67 -2.05 12.00
C ARG A 378 22.77 -1.53 13.13
N LEU A 379 22.82 -2.24 14.25
CA LEU A 379 22.22 -1.79 15.50
C LEU A 379 23.36 -1.25 16.39
N PHE A 380 23.10 -0.11 16.99
CA PHE A 380 23.99 0.49 17.99
C PHE A 380 23.29 0.28 19.34
N TYR A 381 23.78 -0.64 20.13
CA TYR A 381 23.33 -0.75 21.52
C TYR A 381 24.02 0.37 22.29
N ALA A 382 23.27 1.22 22.98
CA ALA A 382 23.83 2.13 23.96
C ALA A 382 24.48 1.30 25.05
N GLU A 383 25.80 1.51 25.29
CA GLU A 383 26.52 0.92 26.42
C GLU A 383 25.97 1.43 27.75
#